data_14915eb604d6249893cddbabfc256fc8
#
_entry.id   14915eb604d6249893cddbabfc256fc8
#
_cell.length_a   1.000
_cell.length_b   1.000
_cell.length_c   1.000
_cell.angle_alpha   90.00
_cell.angle_beta   90.00
_cell.angle_gamma   90.00
#
_symmetry.space_group_name_H-M   'P 1'
#
loop_
_entity.id
_entity.type
_entity.pdbx_description
1 polymer ?
#
loop_
_entity_poly.entity_id
_entity_poly.type
_entity_poly.pdbx_seq_one_letter_code
_entity_poly.pdbx_strand_id
1 'polypeptide(L)'
;MIRYIKGDIFASPAQVITNTVNLEGVMGKGIALEFKKRYPKMFEAYKKRCDSGEFNIGNLLLYREYDKWILLFPTKNEWRRKSQLSYIEKGLQKFVINWDKLGIDSIAFPALGCGNGGLDWNEVRPLMEKYLKRLPINIYIYTDSYFDTDSNTEKLSDIEKMLSGEAGLEGYRLFKHRCLSYIKKNGNVSVDDNRVWSVNDEGELELDSRPVGEYGLINTWNYVSNVKIVSKDDAMQRNDDLLFPMMGLMKQISYTDRIFVSRDGISYTEKPNAYCYNVA
;
A
#
# COMPACT_ATOMS: atom_id res chain seq x y z
N MET A 1 -6.99 -13.24 -2.80
CA MET A 1 -8.37 -13.46 -2.24
C MET A 1 -9.10 -12.12 -2.22
N ILE A 2 -10.40 -12.07 -2.63
CA ILE A 2 -11.21 -10.84 -2.56
C ILE A 2 -11.94 -10.79 -1.21
N ARG A 3 -11.92 -9.63 -0.56
CA ARG A 3 -12.66 -9.31 0.67
C ARG A 3 -13.44 -8.01 0.48
N TYR A 4 -14.67 -7.99 0.97
CA TYR A 4 -15.53 -6.81 0.95
C TYR A 4 -15.52 -6.14 2.31
N ILE A 5 -15.26 -4.82 2.32
CA ILE A 5 -15.03 -4.05 3.54
C ILE A 5 -15.98 -2.87 3.62
N LYS A 6 -16.55 -2.63 4.80
CA LYS A 6 -17.21 -1.38 5.15
C LYS A 6 -16.24 -0.51 5.94
N GLY A 7 -15.90 0.67 5.42
CA GLY A 7 -15.01 1.58 6.13
C GLY A 7 -14.27 2.55 5.23
N ASP A 8 -13.28 3.23 5.81
CA ASP A 8 -12.43 4.18 5.09
C ASP A 8 -11.32 3.44 4.35
N ILE A 9 -11.27 3.59 3.03
CA ILE A 9 -10.22 2.99 2.18
C ILE A 9 -8.81 3.51 2.55
N PHE A 10 -8.72 4.71 3.11
CA PHE A 10 -7.43 5.26 3.56
C PHE A 10 -6.87 4.55 4.79
N ALA A 11 -7.72 3.87 5.56
CA ALA A 11 -7.32 2.98 6.64
C ALA A 11 -7.04 1.54 6.17
N SER A 12 -7.06 1.28 4.85
CA SER A 12 -6.83 -0.06 4.32
C SER A 12 -5.43 -0.58 4.65
N PRO A 13 -5.29 -1.85 5.02
CA PRO A 13 -3.99 -2.50 5.18
C PRO A 13 -3.30 -2.82 3.84
N ALA A 14 -3.96 -2.61 2.70
CA ALA A 14 -3.38 -2.89 1.39
C ALA A 14 -2.18 -1.98 1.07
N GLN A 15 -1.17 -2.52 0.39
CA GLN A 15 -0.03 -1.76 -0.12
C GLN A 15 -0.49 -0.63 -1.05
N VAL A 16 -1.46 -0.91 -1.90
CA VAL A 16 -1.99 0.04 -2.88
C VAL A 16 -3.44 0.39 -2.55
N ILE A 17 -3.77 1.68 -2.59
CA ILE A 17 -5.16 2.16 -2.56
C ILE A 17 -5.54 2.77 -3.91
N THR A 18 -6.75 2.52 -4.39
CA THR A 18 -7.19 2.97 -5.70
C THR A 18 -8.01 4.24 -5.62
N ASN A 19 -7.58 5.25 -6.37
CA ASN A 19 -8.31 6.48 -6.61
C ASN A 19 -9.00 6.44 -7.98
N THR A 20 -10.33 6.56 -8.01
CA THR A 20 -11.11 6.67 -9.25
C THR A 20 -11.10 8.09 -9.78
N VAL A 21 -10.66 8.28 -11.03
CA VAL A 21 -10.40 9.59 -11.62
C VAL A 21 -11.04 9.75 -12.99
N ASN A 22 -10.99 11.00 -13.52
CA ASN A 22 -11.36 11.35 -14.90
C ASN A 22 -10.11 11.65 -15.74
N LEU A 23 -10.28 12.07 -16.99
CA LEU A 23 -9.16 12.43 -17.89
C LEU A 23 -8.90 13.94 -17.97
N GLU A 24 -9.68 14.77 -17.26
CA GLU A 24 -9.54 16.23 -17.26
C GLU A 24 -8.68 16.79 -16.12
N GLY A 25 -8.10 15.92 -15.29
CA GLY A 25 -7.27 16.37 -14.17
C GLY A 25 -8.07 16.97 -13.00
N VAL A 26 -9.35 16.64 -12.85
CA VAL A 26 -10.25 17.23 -11.83
C VAL A 26 -10.48 16.25 -10.68
N MET A 27 -10.17 16.66 -9.46
CA MET A 27 -10.46 15.96 -8.21
C MET A 27 -11.26 16.88 -7.28
N GLY A 28 -12.57 17.07 -7.60
CA GLY A 28 -13.42 18.08 -6.94
C GLY A 28 -14.45 17.53 -5.94
N LYS A 29 -14.71 16.21 -5.92
CA LYS A 29 -15.73 15.59 -5.05
C LYS A 29 -15.34 14.16 -4.65
N GLY A 30 -16.01 13.67 -3.59
CA GLY A 30 -15.91 12.28 -3.14
C GLY A 30 -14.48 11.86 -2.80
N ILE A 31 -14.18 10.60 -3.02
CA ILE A 31 -12.90 10.00 -2.70
C ILE A 31 -11.72 10.71 -3.41
N ALA A 32 -11.90 11.17 -4.66
CA ALA A 32 -10.85 11.86 -5.40
C ALA A 32 -10.44 13.18 -4.72
N LEU A 33 -11.39 13.93 -4.14
CA LEU A 33 -11.07 15.14 -3.39
C LEU A 33 -10.24 14.83 -2.13
N GLU A 34 -10.56 13.75 -1.42
CA GLU A 34 -9.80 13.33 -0.24
C GLU A 34 -8.38 12.88 -0.62
N PHE A 35 -8.22 12.16 -1.73
CA PHE A 35 -6.89 11.84 -2.27
C PHE A 35 -6.08 13.11 -2.61
N LYS A 36 -6.71 14.12 -3.22
CA LYS A 36 -6.04 15.39 -3.53
C LYS A 36 -5.55 16.10 -2.28
N LYS A 37 -6.36 16.11 -1.20
CA LYS A 37 -5.99 16.76 0.05
C LYS A 37 -4.83 16.04 0.74
N ARG A 38 -4.88 14.71 0.79
CA ARG A 38 -3.88 13.88 1.48
C ARG A 38 -2.57 13.76 0.68
N TYR A 39 -2.67 13.73 -0.66
CA TYR A 39 -1.54 13.47 -1.58
C TYR A 39 -1.44 14.56 -2.67
N PRO A 40 -1.07 15.81 -2.31
CA PRO A 40 -1.03 16.92 -3.27
C PRO A 40 -0.05 16.70 -4.41
N LYS A 41 1.11 16.09 -4.17
CA LYS A 41 2.10 15.77 -5.21
C LYS A 41 1.59 14.73 -6.21
N MET A 42 0.85 13.74 -5.74
CA MET A 42 0.15 12.77 -6.62
C MET A 42 -0.84 13.50 -7.52
N PHE A 43 -1.60 14.45 -6.98
CA PHE A 43 -2.54 15.25 -7.78
C PHE A 43 -1.83 16.07 -8.86
N GLU A 44 -0.69 16.68 -8.58
CA GLU A 44 0.13 17.42 -9.56
C GLU A 44 0.61 16.51 -10.69
N ALA A 45 1.14 15.32 -10.34
CA ALA A 45 1.58 14.33 -11.31
C ALA A 45 0.44 13.84 -12.21
N TYR A 46 -0.72 13.56 -11.62
CA TYR A 46 -1.93 13.18 -12.34
C TYR A 46 -2.39 14.29 -13.31
N LYS A 47 -2.49 15.54 -12.79
CA LYS A 47 -2.92 16.68 -13.60
C LYS A 47 -1.99 16.89 -14.81
N LYS A 48 -0.69 16.83 -14.60
CA LYS A 48 0.30 16.94 -15.68
C LYS A 48 0.08 15.88 -16.78
N ARG A 49 -0.24 14.64 -16.40
CA ARG A 49 -0.53 13.56 -17.37
C ARG A 49 -1.84 13.76 -18.11
N CYS A 50 -2.86 14.35 -17.48
CA CYS A 50 -4.09 14.73 -18.15
C CYS A 50 -3.86 15.88 -19.14
N ASP A 51 -3.15 16.93 -18.69
CA ASP A 51 -2.86 18.11 -19.51
C ASP A 51 -2.00 17.78 -20.76
N SER A 52 -1.12 16.77 -20.67
CA SER A 52 -0.33 16.28 -21.83
C SER A 52 -1.09 15.32 -22.75
N GLY A 53 -2.32 14.91 -22.41
CA GLY A 53 -3.09 13.91 -23.18
C GLY A 53 -2.55 12.48 -23.13
N GLU A 54 -1.55 12.21 -22.27
CA GLU A 54 -0.95 10.89 -22.14
C GLU A 54 -1.78 9.92 -21.29
N PHE A 55 -2.77 10.41 -20.54
CA PHE A 55 -3.59 9.61 -19.66
C PHE A 55 -4.96 9.34 -20.28
N ASN A 56 -5.29 8.07 -20.50
CA ASN A 56 -6.49 7.65 -21.24
C ASN A 56 -7.22 6.53 -20.51
N ILE A 57 -8.48 6.25 -20.92
CA ILE A 57 -9.26 5.11 -20.40
C ILE A 57 -8.50 3.80 -20.67
N GLY A 58 -8.36 3.00 -19.62
CA GLY A 58 -7.61 1.75 -19.65
C GLY A 58 -6.12 1.92 -19.34
N ASN A 59 -5.60 3.15 -19.28
CA ASN A 59 -4.28 3.38 -18.72
C ASN A 59 -4.38 3.53 -17.20
N LEU A 60 -3.42 2.96 -16.49
CA LEU A 60 -3.31 3.08 -15.04
C LEU A 60 -2.04 3.83 -14.71
N LEU A 61 -2.11 4.71 -13.73
CA LEU A 61 -0.95 5.43 -13.23
C LEU A 61 -0.73 5.05 -11.76
N LEU A 62 0.38 4.38 -11.47
CA LEU A 62 0.78 4.08 -10.11
C LEU A 62 1.69 5.20 -9.60
N TYR A 63 1.23 5.89 -8.57
CA TYR A 63 1.99 6.88 -7.84
C TYR A 63 2.44 6.28 -6.52
N ARG A 64 3.74 6.33 -6.24
CA ARG A 64 4.33 5.77 -5.02
C ARG A 64 4.60 6.88 -4.05
N GLU A 65 3.81 6.93 -2.99
CA GLU A 65 4.06 7.78 -1.83
C GLU A 65 4.78 6.94 -0.76
N TYR A 66 5.35 7.60 0.21
CA TYR A 66 6.19 6.95 1.22
C TYR A 66 5.44 5.89 2.05
N ASP A 67 4.22 6.22 2.48
CA ASP A 67 3.38 5.38 3.34
C ASP A 67 2.37 4.53 2.56
N LYS A 68 2.06 4.90 1.32
CA LYS A 68 1.00 4.26 0.54
C LYS A 68 1.20 4.45 -0.97
N TRP A 69 1.02 3.40 -1.74
CA TRP A 69 0.95 3.53 -3.19
C TRP A 69 -0.48 3.84 -3.64
N ILE A 70 -0.61 4.66 -4.65
CA ILE A 70 -1.91 5.12 -5.14
C ILE A 70 -2.05 4.73 -6.61
N LEU A 71 -3.04 3.89 -6.90
CA LEU A 71 -3.39 3.53 -8.27
C LEU A 71 -4.47 4.50 -8.77
N LEU A 72 -4.12 5.34 -9.73
CA LEU A 72 -5.07 6.20 -10.42
C LEU A 72 -5.77 5.39 -11.52
N PHE A 73 -7.08 5.21 -11.35
CA PHE A 73 -7.92 4.37 -12.21
C PHE A 73 -8.97 5.24 -12.93
N PRO A 74 -8.81 5.51 -14.25
CA PRO A 74 -9.75 6.34 -14.99
C PRO A 74 -11.09 5.62 -15.16
N THR A 75 -12.12 6.19 -14.56
CA THR A 75 -13.50 5.70 -14.68
C THR A 75 -14.39 6.60 -15.53
N LYS A 76 -13.88 7.78 -15.90
CA LYS A 76 -14.59 8.80 -16.69
C LYS A 76 -13.66 9.50 -17.66
N ASN A 77 -14.17 9.88 -18.83
CA ASN A 77 -13.49 10.85 -19.70
C ASN A 77 -13.60 12.25 -19.10
N GLU A 78 -14.82 12.73 -18.91
CA GLU A 78 -15.16 14.06 -18.39
C GLU A 78 -15.71 13.93 -16.96
N TRP A 79 -15.33 14.83 -16.07
CA TRP A 79 -15.74 14.75 -14.67
C TRP A 79 -17.27 14.87 -14.45
N ARG A 80 -17.97 15.56 -15.37
CA ARG A 80 -19.43 15.75 -15.36
C ARG A 80 -20.21 14.55 -15.89
N ARG A 81 -19.58 13.68 -16.67
CA ARG A 81 -20.22 12.52 -17.29
C ARG A 81 -20.29 11.33 -16.36
N LYS A 82 -21.19 10.41 -16.66
CA LYS A 82 -21.26 9.12 -15.96
C LYS A 82 -20.09 8.22 -16.35
N SER A 83 -19.71 7.35 -15.46
CA SER A 83 -18.81 6.22 -15.74
C SER A 83 -19.48 5.23 -16.70
N GLN A 84 -18.68 4.39 -17.36
CA GLN A 84 -19.16 3.30 -18.21
C GLN A 84 -18.52 1.98 -17.79
N LEU A 85 -19.27 0.88 -17.83
CA LEU A 85 -18.75 -0.44 -17.51
C LEU A 85 -17.54 -0.81 -18.37
N SER A 86 -17.54 -0.42 -19.65
CA SER A 86 -16.43 -0.64 -20.57
C SER A 86 -15.13 0.05 -20.13
N TYR A 87 -15.23 1.18 -19.41
CA TYR A 87 -14.05 1.88 -18.86
C TYR A 87 -13.47 1.12 -17.68
N ILE A 88 -14.36 0.60 -16.83
CA ILE A 88 -13.98 -0.25 -15.71
C ILE A 88 -13.31 -1.52 -16.22
N GLU A 89 -13.90 -2.18 -17.21
CA GLU A 89 -13.37 -3.40 -17.79
C GLU A 89 -11.98 -3.21 -18.38
N LYS A 90 -11.75 -2.15 -19.18
CA LYS A 90 -10.43 -1.83 -19.74
C LYS A 90 -9.37 -1.60 -18.66
N GLY A 91 -9.72 -0.89 -17.59
CA GLY A 91 -8.82 -0.65 -16.46
C GLY A 91 -8.47 -1.95 -15.72
N LEU A 92 -9.46 -2.81 -15.46
CA LEU A 92 -9.25 -4.11 -14.81
C LEU A 92 -8.39 -5.04 -15.68
N GLN A 93 -8.61 -5.09 -16.98
CA GLN A 93 -7.76 -5.85 -17.93
C GLN A 93 -6.30 -5.38 -17.83
N LYS A 94 -6.10 -4.06 -17.85
CA LYS A 94 -4.76 -3.47 -17.74
C LYS A 94 -4.10 -3.79 -16.39
N PHE A 95 -4.87 -3.77 -15.32
CA PHE A 95 -4.40 -4.14 -13.99
C PHE A 95 -3.93 -5.59 -13.94
N VAL A 96 -4.76 -6.53 -14.40
CA VAL A 96 -4.46 -7.98 -14.40
C VAL A 96 -3.19 -8.32 -15.18
N ILE A 97 -2.88 -7.57 -16.23
CA ILE A 97 -1.68 -7.81 -17.06
C ILE A 97 -0.40 -7.25 -16.41
N ASN A 98 -0.52 -6.29 -15.46
CA ASN A 98 0.64 -5.53 -15.01
C ASN A 98 0.88 -5.53 -13.49
N TRP A 99 -0.02 -6.04 -12.67
CA TRP A 99 0.09 -5.97 -11.21
C TRP A 99 1.40 -6.56 -10.68
N ASP A 100 1.86 -7.68 -11.23
CA ASP A 100 3.10 -8.38 -10.86
C ASP A 100 4.34 -7.58 -11.25
N LYS A 101 4.35 -7.02 -12.46
CA LYS A 101 5.43 -6.15 -12.95
C LYS A 101 5.55 -4.85 -12.17
N LEU A 102 4.45 -4.41 -11.58
CA LEU A 102 4.41 -3.21 -10.72
C LEU A 102 4.81 -3.52 -9.28
N GLY A 103 4.98 -4.80 -8.91
CA GLY A 103 5.32 -5.23 -7.55
C GLY A 103 4.17 -5.06 -6.56
N ILE A 104 2.93 -5.23 -7.03
CA ILE A 104 1.74 -5.10 -6.19
C ILE A 104 1.42 -6.45 -5.55
N ASP A 105 1.43 -6.52 -4.23
CA ASP A 105 1.08 -7.72 -3.44
C ASP A 105 -0.30 -7.63 -2.77
N SER A 106 -0.78 -6.41 -2.59
CA SER A 106 -2.12 -6.17 -2.04
C SER A 106 -2.70 -4.85 -2.53
N ILE A 107 -4.01 -4.80 -2.77
CA ILE A 107 -4.68 -3.62 -3.30
C ILE A 107 -6.08 -3.44 -2.73
N ALA A 108 -6.44 -2.18 -2.45
CA ALA A 108 -7.80 -1.78 -2.10
C ALA A 108 -8.45 -1.00 -3.24
N PHE A 109 -9.62 -1.44 -3.63
CA PHE A 109 -10.49 -0.77 -4.59
C PHE A 109 -11.72 -0.18 -3.90
N PRO A 110 -12.18 1.00 -4.28
CA PRO A 110 -13.56 1.39 -4.01
C PRO A 110 -14.50 0.65 -4.97
N ALA A 111 -15.82 0.75 -4.76
CA ALA A 111 -16.81 0.32 -5.75
C ALA A 111 -16.64 1.16 -7.04
N LEU A 112 -15.89 0.61 -8.01
CA LEU A 112 -15.40 1.34 -9.19
C LEU A 112 -16.54 1.96 -9.99
N GLY A 113 -16.56 3.28 -10.08
CA GLY A 113 -17.55 4.02 -10.86
C GLY A 113 -18.96 4.08 -10.25
N CYS A 114 -19.22 3.49 -9.07
CA CYS A 114 -20.57 3.44 -8.49
C CYS A 114 -21.00 4.72 -7.77
N GLY A 115 -20.13 5.39 -7.04
CA GLY A 115 -20.47 6.64 -6.34
C GLY A 115 -20.83 7.77 -7.32
N ASN A 116 -20.01 8.81 -7.39
CA ASN A 116 -20.20 9.90 -8.36
C ASN A 116 -20.14 9.49 -9.84
N GLY A 117 -19.81 8.22 -10.13
CA GLY A 117 -19.81 7.63 -11.47
C GLY A 117 -21.18 7.16 -11.93
N GLY A 118 -22.08 6.83 -11.00
CA GLY A 118 -23.47 6.46 -11.26
C GLY A 118 -23.67 5.09 -11.92
N LEU A 119 -22.68 4.18 -11.81
CA LEU A 119 -22.85 2.77 -12.19
C LEU A 119 -23.56 2.00 -11.07
N ASP A 120 -24.32 0.96 -11.46
CA ASP A 120 -24.93 0.04 -10.52
C ASP A 120 -23.87 -0.96 -9.99
N TRP A 121 -23.80 -1.10 -8.69
CA TRP A 121 -22.92 -2.07 -8.05
C TRP A 121 -23.20 -3.53 -8.46
N ASN A 122 -24.46 -3.85 -8.70
CA ASN A 122 -24.86 -5.18 -9.17
C ASN A 122 -24.28 -5.54 -10.56
N GLU A 123 -23.92 -4.54 -11.37
CA GLU A 123 -23.23 -4.72 -12.65
C GLU A 123 -21.71 -4.70 -12.50
N VAL A 124 -21.19 -3.82 -11.63
CA VAL A 124 -19.74 -3.62 -11.44
C VAL A 124 -19.12 -4.76 -10.64
N ARG A 125 -19.79 -5.26 -9.61
CA ARG A 125 -19.30 -6.35 -8.75
C ARG A 125 -18.94 -7.61 -9.54
N PRO A 126 -19.80 -8.19 -10.36
CA PRO A 126 -19.47 -9.39 -11.16
C PRO A 126 -18.29 -9.14 -12.11
N LEU A 127 -18.20 -7.92 -12.64
CA LEU A 127 -17.09 -7.52 -13.50
C LEU A 127 -15.76 -7.48 -12.74
N MET A 128 -15.73 -6.87 -11.56
CA MET A 128 -14.55 -6.87 -10.70
C MET A 128 -14.15 -8.30 -10.30
N GLU A 129 -15.10 -9.11 -9.86
CA GLU A 129 -14.85 -10.51 -9.49
C GLU A 129 -14.28 -11.33 -10.66
N LYS A 130 -14.83 -11.18 -11.86
CA LYS A 130 -14.36 -11.85 -13.10
C LYS A 130 -12.86 -11.67 -13.30
N TYR A 131 -12.35 -10.45 -13.12
CA TYR A 131 -10.95 -10.13 -13.35
C TYR A 131 -10.05 -10.37 -12.15
N LEU A 132 -10.52 -10.08 -10.94
CA LEU A 132 -9.67 -10.00 -9.76
C LEU A 132 -9.60 -11.33 -8.98
N LYS A 133 -10.63 -12.18 -9.05
CA LYS A 133 -10.74 -13.40 -8.21
C LYS A 133 -9.59 -14.40 -8.40
N ARG A 134 -8.96 -14.41 -9.57
CA ARG A 134 -7.87 -15.35 -9.92
C ARG A 134 -6.49 -14.85 -9.56
N LEU A 135 -6.36 -13.60 -9.11
CA LEU A 135 -5.07 -13.03 -8.77
C LEU A 135 -4.59 -13.58 -7.41
N PRO A 136 -3.32 -13.98 -7.30
CA PRO A 136 -2.75 -14.53 -6.07
C PRO A 136 -2.33 -13.45 -5.07
N ILE A 137 -3.06 -12.32 -5.00
CA ILE A 137 -2.82 -11.19 -4.11
C ILE A 137 -4.04 -10.92 -3.22
N ASN A 138 -3.84 -10.17 -2.15
CA ASN A 138 -4.93 -9.72 -1.31
C ASN A 138 -5.63 -8.53 -1.95
N ILE A 139 -6.95 -8.65 -2.13
CA ILE A 139 -7.79 -7.62 -2.75
C ILE A 139 -8.91 -7.25 -1.80
N TYR A 140 -8.98 -5.98 -1.48
CA TYR A 140 -9.98 -5.40 -0.59
C TYR A 140 -10.90 -4.51 -1.41
N ILE A 141 -12.20 -4.75 -1.39
CA ILE A 141 -13.19 -3.93 -2.08
C ILE A 141 -14.00 -3.17 -1.04
N TYR A 142 -13.81 -1.86 -1.00
CA TYR A 142 -14.51 -0.97 -0.09
C TYR A 142 -15.84 -0.56 -0.68
N THR A 143 -16.92 -0.94 0.02
CA THR A 143 -18.29 -0.59 -0.35
C THR A 143 -18.87 0.35 0.69
N ASP A 144 -19.65 1.33 0.24
CA ASP A 144 -20.45 2.16 1.13
C ASP A 144 -21.63 1.34 1.65
N SER A 145 -22.15 1.70 2.82
CA SER A 145 -23.35 1.08 3.41
C SER A 145 -24.56 1.08 2.49
N TYR A 146 -24.55 1.91 1.44
CA TYR A 146 -25.59 2.01 0.41
C TYR A 146 -25.63 0.83 -0.56
N PHE A 147 -24.50 0.15 -0.78
CA PHE A 147 -24.39 -0.92 -1.80
C PHE A 147 -24.34 -2.29 -1.19
N ASP A 148 -24.35 -2.36 0.13
CA ASP A 148 -24.07 -3.61 0.79
C ASP A 148 -25.34 -4.20 1.41
N THR A 149 -25.88 -5.17 0.71
CA THR A 149 -26.92 -6.10 1.20
C THR A 149 -26.31 -7.44 1.63
N ASP A 150 -24.99 -7.60 1.51
CA ASP A 150 -24.31 -8.88 1.70
C ASP A 150 -23.74 -9.05 3.12
N SER A 151 -24.04 -10.20 3.72
CA SER A 151 -23.52 -10.65 5.02
C SER A 151 -22.00 -10.94 5.02
N ASN A 152 -21.32 -10.81 3.87
CA ASN A 152 -19.89 -11.14 3.69
C ASN A 152 -18.94 -9.94 3.80
N THR A 153 -19.40 -8.78 4.27
CA THR A 153 -18.53 -7.61 4.48
C THR A 153 -17.79 -7.74 5.79
N GLU A 154 -16.49 -7.83 5.72
CA GLU A 154 -15.61 -7.94 6.88
C GLU A 154 -15.28 -6.56 7.46
N LYS A 155 -15.18 -6.47 8.79
CA LYS A 155 -14.70 -5.25 9.46
C LYS A 155 -13.19 -5.13 9.34
N LEU A 156 -12.67 -3.90 9.33
CA LEU A 156 -11.22 -3.63 9.25
C LEU A 156 -10.43 -4.37 10.33
N SER A 157 -10.98 -4.45 11.55
CA SER A 157 -10.37 -5.19 12.68
C SER A 157 -10.21 -6.69 12.41
N ASP A 158 -11.06 -7.28 11.58
CA ASP A 158 -11.00 -8.70 11.25
C ASP A 158 -9.93 -8.95 10.17
N ILE A 159 -9.71 -7.97 9.31
CA ILE A 159 -8.64 -7.99 8.31
C ILE A 159 -7.28 -7.85 8.97
N GLU A 160 -7.14 -6.94 9.92
CA GLU A 160 -5.92 -6.81 10.72
C GLU A 160 -5.54 -8.12 11.40
N LYS A 161 -6.52 -8.88 11.92
CA LYS A 161 -6.29 -10.21 12.48
C LYS A 161 -5.87 -11.26 11.45
N MET A 162 -6.36 -11.16 10.21
CA MET A 162 -6.06 -12.14 9.15
C MET A 162 -4.75 -11.87 8.41
N LEU A 163 -4.24 -10.62 8.44
CA LEU A 163 -2.94 -10.26 7.87
C LEU A 163 -1.77 -10.70 8.73
N SER A 164 -2.05 -11.07 9.97
CA SER A 164 -1.09 -11.56 10.91
C SER A 164 -0.82 -13.06 10.71
N GLY A 165 0.15 -13.41 9.86
CA GLY A 165 0.74 -14.75 9.83
C GLY A 165 1.26 -15.17 11.23
N GLU A 166 2.24 -16.07 11.33
CA GLU A 166 2.83 -16.51 12.62
C GLU A 166 3.34 -15.36 13.51
N ALA A 167 3.69 -14.21 12.91
CA ALA A 167 4.09 -13.01 13.66
C ALA A 167 2.92 -12.25 14.27
N GLY A 168 1.71 -12.43 13.79
CA GLY A 168 0.45 -11.91 14.31
C GLY A 168 0.38 -10.39 14.54
N LEU A 169 -0.83 -9.88 14.66
CA LEU A 169 -1.08 -8.50 15.09
C LEU A 169 -0.44 -8.22 16.47
N GLU A 170 -0.38 -9.22 17.32
CA GLU A 170 0.27 -9.14 18.63
C GLU A 170 1.79 -9.00 18.49
N GLY A 171 2.41 -9.76 17.59
CA GLY A 171 3.83 -9.61 17.24
C GLY A 171 4.14 -8.22 16.66
N TYR A 172 3.30 -7.70 15.77
CA TYR A 172 3.45 -6.35 15.25
C TYR A 172 3.31 -5.28 16.34
N ARG A 173 2.31 -5.39 17.22
CA ARG A 173 2.12 -4.44 18.34
C ARG A 173 3.33 -4.44 19.28
N LEU A 174 3.85 -5.60 19.58
CA LEU A 174 5.07 -5.75 20.40
C LEU A 174 6.29 -5.12 19.70
N PHE A 175 6.46 -5.39 18.41
CA PHE A 175 7.50 -4.79 17.58
C PHE A 175 7.42 -3.26 17.59
N LYS A 176 6.25 -2.68 17.25
CA LYS A 176 6.03 -1.23 17.27
C LYS A 176 6.33 -0.64 18.66
N HIS A 177 5.83 -1.27 19.72
CA HIS A 177 6.09 -0.85 21.08
C HIS A 177 7.60 -0.84 21.41
N ARG A 178 8.35 -1.85 21.00
CA ARG A 178 9.80 -1.91 21.20
C ARG A 178 10.53 -0.82 20.41
N CYS A 179 10.15 -0.55 19.16
CA CYS A 179 10.71 0.57 18.38
C CYS A 179 10.49 1.90 19.10
N LEU A 180 9.26 2.21 19.48
CA LEU A 180 8.92 3.45 20.19
C LEU A 180 9.66 3.57 21.51
N SER A 181 9.73 2.51 22.31
CA SER A 181 10.41 2.49 23.59
C SER A 181 11.92 2.68 23.43
N TYR A 182 12.51 2.05 22.43
CA TYR A 182 13.93 2.18 22.13
C TYR A 182 14.31 3.61 21.71
N ILE A 183 13.54 4.20 20.79
CA ILE A 183 13.79 5.57 20.33
C ILE A 183 13.55 6.59 21.45
N LYS A 184 12.47 6.45 22.22
CA LYS A 184 12.20 7.33 23.38
C LYS A 184 13.32 7.29 24.43
N LYS A 185 13.96 6.14 24.62
CA LYS A 185 15.07 5.97 25.56
C LYS A 185 16.39 6.53 25.03
N ASN A 186 16.67 6.35 23.75
CA ASN A 186 18.00 6.64 23.17
C ASN A 186 18.02 7.93 22.33
N GLY A 187 16.90 8.60 22.13
CA GLY A 187 16.75 9.71 21.21
C GLY A 187 16.70 9.27 19.75
N ASN A 188 17.02 10.17 18.84
CA ASN A 188 17.04 9.88 17.41
C ASN A 188 18.03 8.75 17.09
N VAL A 189 17.59 7.79 16.30
CA VAL A 189 18.34 6.56 15.98
C VAL A 189 18.76 6.59 14.52
N SER A 190 20.06 6.75 14.27
CA SER A 190 20.62 6.62 12.93
C SER A 190 20.73 5.15 12.55
N VAL A 191 20.30 4.82 11.36
CA VAL A 191 20.41 3.50 10.75
C VAL A 191 21.23 3.58 9.46
N ASP A 192 21.36 2.47 8.77
CA ASP A 192 22.11 2.41 7.51
C ASP A 192 21.64 3.49 6.51
N ASP A 193 22.57 3.95 5.69
CA ASP A 193 22.39 5.02 4.69
C ASP A 193 22.09 6.40 5.29
N ASN A 194 22.49 6.64 6.55
CA ASN A 194 22.29 7.90 7.28
C ASN A 194 20.82 8.30 7.48
N ARG A 195 19.90 7.35 7.39
CA ARG A 195 18.48 7.59 7.69
C ARG A 195 18.29 7.65 9.21
N VAL A 196 17.39 8.50 9.65
CA VAL A 196 17.19 8.78 11.07
C VAL A 196 15.75 8.50 11.48
N TRP A 197 15.60 7.60 12.44
CA TRP A 197 14.32 7.35 13.11
C TRP A 197 14.15 8.26 14.31
N SER A 198 12.97 8.86 14.42
CA SER A 198 12.54 9.69 15.56
C SER A 198 11.10 9.33 15.96
N VAL A 199 10.65 9.94 17.06
CA VAL A 199 9.25 9.91 17.49
C VAL A 199 8.77 11.33 17.61
N ASN A 200 7.66 11.68 16.97
CA ASN A 200 7.07 12.99 17.02
C ASN A 200 6.32 13.26 18.35
N ASP A 201 5.82 14.48 18.52
CA ASP A 201 5.09 14.90 19.71
C ASP A 201 3.75 14.13 19.90
N GLU A 202 3.19 13.58 18.83
CA GLU A 202 1.98 12.75 18.85
C GLU A 202 2.28 11.28 19.22
N GLY A 203 3.57 10.95 19.33
CA GLY A 203 4.03 9.60 19.69
C GLY A 203 4.13 8.62 18.51
N GLU A 204 4.13 9.12 17.29
CA GLU A 204 4.28 8.32 16.07
C GLU A 204 5.72 8.21 15.64
N LEU A 205 6.07 7.11 14.95
CA LEU A 205 7.38 6.91 14.34
C LEU A 205 7.56 7.81 13.12
N GLU A 206 8.70 8.44 13.05
CA GLU A 206 9.15 9.23 11.90
C GLU A 206 10.44 8.68 11.33
N LEU A 207 10.59 8.77 10.02
CA LEU A 207 11.86 8.56 9.32
C LEU A 207 12.24 9.82 8.57
N ASP A 208 13.42 10.39 8.89
CA ASP A 208 13.91 11.67 8.39
C ASP A 208 12.89 12.82 8.57
N SER A 209 12.29 12.89 9.77
CA SER A 209 11.27 13.88 10.15
C SER A 209 9.96 13.79 9.33
N ARG A 210 9.66 12.62 8.79
CA ARG A 210 8.38 12.33 8.09
C ARG A 210 7.64 11.22 8.82
N PRO A 211 6.38 11.42 9.20
CA PRO A 211 5.58 10.39 9.86
C PRO A 211 5.48 9.13 9.00
N VAL A 212 5.69 7.98 9.63
CA VAL A 212 5.52 6.68 8.99
C VAL A 212 4.15 6.13 9.36
N GLY A 213 3.26 6.08 8.37
CA GLY A 213 1.91 5.58 8.57
C GLY A 213 1.87 4.11 9.01
N GLU A 214 0.85 3.77 9.78
CA GLU A 214 0.61 2.43 10.34
C GLU A 214 0.68 1.33 9.28
N TYR A 215 0.15 1.61 8.10
CA TYR A 215 0.21 0.68 6.98
C TYR A 215 1.65 0.34 6.57
N GLY A 216 2.50 1.34 6.41
CA GLY A 216 3.90 1.13 6.04
C GLY A 216 4.61 0.23 7.04
N LEU A 217 4.36 0.46 8.33
CA LEU A 217 4.93 -0.35 9.41
C LEU A 217 4.43 -1.81 9.37
N ILE A 218 3.11 -2.02 9.22
CA ILE A 218 2.50 -3.35 9.16
C ILE A 218 2.98 -4.11 7.93
N ASN A 219 2.99 -3.47 6.76
CA ASN A 219 3.42 -4.10 5.51
C ASN A 219 4.88 -4.52 5.58
N THR A 220 5.75 -3.65 6.10
CA THR A 220 7.17 -3.97 6.29
C THR A 220 7.36 -5.12 7.29
N TRP A 221 6.64 -5.08 8.42
CA TRP A 221 6.67 -6.17 9.39
C TRP A 221 6.25 -7.51 8.80
N ASN A 222 5.13 -7.55 8.10
CA ASN A 222 4.64 -8.77 7.46
C ASN A 222 5.61 -9.28 6.38
N TYR A 223 6.19 -8.39 5.60
CA TYR A 223 7.18 -8.79 4.59
C TYR A 223 8.41 -9.41 5.24
N VAL A 224 9.01 -8.72 6.19
CA VAL A 224 10.25 -9.16 6.87
C VAL A 224 10.04 -10.48 7.61
N SER A 225 8.91 -10.62 8.33
CA SER A 225 8.62 -11.85 9.09
C SER A 225 8.41 -13.08 8.19
N ASN A 226 8.01 -12.89 6.94
CA ASN A 226 7.79 -13.98 5.98
C ASN A 226 9.03 -14.29 5.12
N VAL A 227 9.74 -13.25 4.65
CA VAL A 227 10.86 -13.41 3.71
C VAL A 227 12.16 -13.79 4.42
N LYS A 228 12.34 -13.34 5.65
CA LYS A 228 13.47 -13.62 6.57
C LYS A 228 14.83 -13.05 6.14
N ILE A 229 15.10 -12.87 4.88
CA ILE A 229 16.33 -12.23 4.37
C ILE A 229 15.95 -11.11 3.43
N VAL A 230 16.47 -9.91 3.66
CA VAL A 230 16.17 -8.71 2.87
C VAL A 230 17.49 -8.03 2.47
N SER A 231 17.70 -7.86 1.20
CA SER A 231 18.83 -7.11 0.61
C SER A 231 18.41 -5.69 0.21
N LYS A 232 19.39 -4.84 -0.08
CA LYS A 232 19.13 -3.54 -0.70
C LYS A 232 18.45 -3.67 -2.06
N ASP A 233 18.82 -4.69 -2.84
CA ASP A 233 18.24 -4.95 -4.15
C ASP A 233 16.75 -5.30 -4.04
N ASP A 234 16.35 -6.05 -3.02
CA ASP A 234 14.93 -6.33 -2.75
C ASP A 234 14.15 -5.04 -2.46
N ALA A 235 14.69 -4.16 -1.63
CA ALA A 235 14.07 -2.87 -1.34
C ALA A 235 13.98 -1.99 -2.60
N MET A 236 15.01 -1.96 -3.44
CA MET A 236 15.00 -1.22 -4.70
C MET A 236 14.01 -1.79 -5.71
N GLN A 237 13.95 -3.11 -5.88
CA GLN A 237 12.99 -3.76 -6.78
C GLN A 237 11.55 -3.53 -6.35
N ARG A 238 11.28 -3.53 -5.06
CA ARG A 238 9.96 -3.20 -4.49
C ARG A 238 9.67 -1.69 -4.50
N ASN A 239 10.68 -0.85 -4.73
CA ASN A 239 10.62 0.60 -4.56
C ASN A 239 10.09 0.98 -3.16
N ASP A 240 10.59 0.28 -2.15
CA ASP A 240 10.18 0.40 -0.75
C ASP A 240 11.28 1.09 0.04
N ASP A 241 11.18 2.42 0.13
CA ASP A 241 12.15 3.26 0.83
C ASP A 241 12.12 3.06 2.36
N LEU A 242 11.11 2.40 2.89
CA LEU A 242 10.94 2.10 4.30
C LEU A 242 11.65 0.79 4.71
N LEU A 243 11.65 -0.18 3.81
CA LEU A 243 12.05 -1.55 4.11
C LEU A 243 13.46 -1.64 4.73
N PHE A 244 14.47 -1.08 4.06
CA PHE A 244 15.84 -1.19 4.51
C PHE A 244 16.13 -0.37 5.78
N PRO A 245 15.68 0.90 5.92
CA PRO A 245 15.77 1.64 7.18
C PRO A 245 15.05 0.95 8.34
N MET A 246 13.91 0.30 8.09
CA MET A 246 13.20 -0.46 9.12
C MET A 246 14.00 -1.68 9.60
N MET A 247 14.64 -2.41 8.68
CA MET A 247 15.53 -3.51 9.03
C MET A 247 16.71 -3.03 9.90
N GLY A 248 17.25 -1.85 9.60
CA GLY A 248 18.27 -1.19 10.42
C GLY A 248 17.79 -0.87 11.84
N LEU A 249 16.56 -0.36 11.99
CA LEU A 249 15.94 -0.14 13.30
C LEU A 249 15.66 -1.47 14.02
N MET A 250 15.16 -2.47 13.30
CA MET A 250 14.93 -3.82 13.84
C MET A 250 16.22 -4.45 14.39
N LYS A 251 17.36 -4.18 13.77
CA LYS A 251 18.65 -4.61 14.28
C LYS A 251 18.97 -3.99 15.64
N GLN A 252 18.70 -2.71 15.83
CA GLN A 252 18.95 -2.03 17.11
C GLN A 252 18.15 -2.63 18.28
N ILE A 253 17.02 -3.26 17.98
CA ILE A 253 16.15 -3.93 18.95
C ILE A 253 16.21 -5.45 18.88
N SER A 254 17.27 -5.97 18.23
CA SER A 254 17.60 -7.41 18.16
C SER A 254 16.61 -8.29 17.39
N TYR A 255 15.83 -7.73 16.47
CA TYR A 255 15.00 -8.53 15.57
C TYR A 255 15.72 -9.00 14.31
N THR A 256 16.82 -8.36 13.92
CA THR A 256 17.56 -8.71 12.71
C THR A 256 19.06 -8.65 12.92
N ASP A 257 19.81 -9.36 12.06
CA ASP A 257 21.27 -9.28 11.95
C ASP A 257 21.67 -8.88 10.54
N ARG A 258 22.87 -8.28 10.43
CA ARG A 258 23.46 -7.96 9.13
C ARG A 258 24.24 -9.17 8.61
N ILE A 259 24.01 -9.50 7.35
CA ILE A 259 24.65 -10.60 6.65
C ILE A 259 25.14 -10.14 5.29
N PHE A 260 26.06 -10.88 4.70
CA PHE A 260 26.40 -10.79 3.30
C PHE A 260 25.80 -11.98 2.55
N VAL A 261 25.07 -11.68 1.48
CA VAL A 261 24.47 -12.70 0.60
C VAL A 261 25.18 -12.66 -0.75
N SER A 262 25.69 -13.80 -1.17
CA SER A 262 26.27 -14.01 -2.50
C SER A 262 25.60 -15.18 -3.20
N ARG A 263 25.98 -15.44 -4.46
CA ARG A 263 25.51 -16.63 -5.20
C ARG A 263 25.90 -17.95 -4.54
N ASP A 264 26.98 -17.93 -3.77
CA ASP A 264 27.57 -19.14 -3.15
C ASP A 264 27.13 -19.35 -1.71
N GLY A 265 26.33 -18.41 -1.13
CA GLY A 265 25.79 -18.57 0.21
C GLY A 265 25.75 -17.29 1.06
N ILE A 266 25.60 -17.47 2.38
CA ILE A 266 25.51 -16.41 3.38
C ILE A 266 26.83 -16.33 4.15
N SER A 267 27.35 -15.11 4.31
CA SER A 267 28.52 -14.82 5.15
C SER A 267 28.19 -13.77 6.20
N TYR A 268 28.73 -13.92 7.39
CA TYR A 268 28.63 -12.94 8.47
C TYR A 268 29.92 -12.12 8.65
N THR A 269 30.97 -12.45 7.90
CA THR A 269 32.30 -11.84 8.03
C THR A 269 32.62 -10.81 6.95
N GLU A 270 31.90 -10.83 5.85
CA GLU A 270 32.07 -9.88 4.75
C GLU A 270 31.26 -8.60 4.97
N LYS A 271 31.52 -7.57 4.12
CA LYS A 271 30.75 -6.32 4.20
C LYS A 271 29.28 -6.61 3.95
N PRO A 272 28.38 -6.34 4.93
CA PRO A 272 26.99 -6.73 4.83
C PRO A 272 26.26 -6.00 3.70
N ASN A 273 25.41 -6.72 2.97
CA ASN A 273 24.51 -6.18 1.94
C ASN A 273 23.04 -6.55 2.17
N ALA A 274 22.75 -7.30 3.23
CA ALA A 274 21.42 -7.75 3.57
C ALA A 274 21.20 -7.83 5.09
N TYR A 275 19.94 -7.98 5.48
CA TYR A 275 19.53 -8.31 6.85
C TYR A 275 18.85 -9.67 6.90
N CYS A 276 19.11 -10.42 7.96
CA CYS A 276 18.40 -11.65 8.29
C CYS A 276 17.48 -11.40 9.48
N TYR A 277 16.21 -11.78 9.36
CA TYR A 277 15.25 -11.73 10.45
C TYR A 277 15.49 -12.87 11.43
N ASN A 278 15.72 -12.52 12.69
CA ASN A 278 15.92 -13.51 13.76
C ASN A 278 14.56 -13.99 14.26
N VAL A 279 14.26 -15.26 14.03
CA VAL A 279 13.12 -15.91 14.68
C VAL A 279 13.52 -16.12 16.13
N ALA A 280 12.85 -15.40 17.04
CA ALA A 280 13.01 -15.60 18.49
C ALA A 280 12.28 -16.86 18.93
#